data_8ef7a8bd7c5002095006941fa1dcea15
#
_entry.id   8ef7a8bd7c5002095006941fa1dcea15
#
_cell.length_a   1.000
_cell.length_b   1.000
_cell.length_c   1.000
_cell.angle_alpha   90.00
_cell.angle_beta   90.00
_cell.angle_gamma   90.00
#
_symmetry.space_group_name_H-M   'P 1'
#
loop_
_entity.id
_entity.type
_entity.pdbx_description
1 polymer ?
#
loop_
_entity_poly.entity_id
_entity_poly.type
_entity_poly.pdbx_seq_one_letter_code
_entity_poly.pdbx_strand_id
1 'polypeptide(L)'
;MTSKNSCFDRAIFRRSLRRTAPVWGLFCLYELLLPLRLYSYCRGVSVCTEDFFVQAERTILENAVTGASIVPFVYGGLLAWALFSWLFRTNSAYFYAALPVKRRTLFLTNYLTGLLLCAAPALVSSLLLWAVGAGFGVSAFLPAMQVFAATAMGFLLFFSFASLVCMVVGQMAAAPLVYGMLNFAAYVLESIVQHLMQTFVYGMPASQTTAAERAAAYASPVFGLLRGGFRVATEWVDAGAVGYETDPHLVGWGYLGILAGVGVIFAVCAYLLLQHREMERSGDVIAVRQLRPAALYGFTIGCALVIGVLLVELLSGNAADNFWYVLLFLTIGAFVGYFTGKMLLQKTVFVFRSGWGGFAACCLVLAVVFGAAKFDLFGYSRYLPQRSQIAAAGLTRNEYQGLYTSQDPAFIDRVLALHTAAVEEKTQQEQRKTDYQRGTDQTQGFYISYRLTDGRLLQRYYSVVYNEADALASGSLISQFSSVYNSPDCVRIRTGFDTPRTEANVLSCYVYSNASDADLELTGARAWELYAACLADINAGRLGAEDVSGVGTKDDADYTPLYLMFIVTTNTPGETVNLYVDSIPLDADETVRVLEQAGAEIYWKTS
;
A
#
# COMPACT_ATOMS: atom_id res chain seq x y z
N MET A 1 -22.25 44.62 32.77
CA MET A 1 -21.28 44.49 31.66
C MET A 1 -21.86 43.55 30.63
N THR A 2 -22.40 44.08 29.56
CA THR A 2 -23.00 43.31 28.46
C THR A 2 -21.89 42.55 27.73
N SER A 3 -21.94 41.22 27.82
CA SER A 3 -21.06 40.32 27.03
C SER A 3 -21.18 40.70 25.55
N LYS A 4 -20.15 41.33 24.99
CA LYS A 4 -20.02 41.52 23.54
C LYS A 4 -20.15 40.14 22.86
N ASN A 5 -21.04 40.02 21.90
CA ASN A 5 -21.23 38.84 21.05
C ASN A 5 -20.00 38.59 20.13
N SER A 6 -18.80 38.65 20.70
CA SER A 6 -17.55 38.41 19.93
C SER A 6 -17.33 36.91 19.78
N CYS A 7 -17.11 36.46 18.56
CA CYS A 7 -16.71 35.07 18.25
C CYS A 7 -15.25 34.78 18.64
N PHE A 8 -14.46 35.80 19.02
CA PHE A 8 -13.04 35.70 19.33
C PHE A 8 -12.70 36.50 20.59
N ASP A 9 -11.93 35.89 21.51
CA ASP A 9 -11.45 36.53 22.76
C ASP A 9 -9.92 36.65 22.73
N ARG A 10 -9.43 37.90 22.82
CA ARG A 10 -8.01 38.25 22.74
C ARG A 10 -7.21 37.74 23.95
N ALA A 11 -7.83 37.68 25.12
CA ALA A 11 -7.15 37.22 26.34
C ALA A 11 -6.91 35.70 26.28
N ILE A 12 -7.91 34.94 25.84
CA ILE A 12 -7.81 33.50 25.63
C ILE A 12 -6.77 33.21 24.55
N PHE A 13 -6.77 33.93 23.42
CA PHE A 13 -5.79 33.82 22.36
C PHE A 13 -4.35 33.97 22.89
N ARG A 14 -4.05 35.09 23.59
CA ARG A 14 -2.70 35.32 24.14
C ARG A 14 -2.26 34.25 25.12
N ARG A 15 -3.19 33.77 25.97
CA ARG A 15 -2.92 32.71 26.93
C ARG A 15 -2.61 31.39 26.20
N SER A 16 -3.41 31.02 25.20
CA SER A 16 -3.21 29.82 24.41
C SER A 16 -1.88 29.85 23.63
N LEU A 17 -1.55 30.98 23.01
CA LEU A 17 -0.29 31.20 22.31
C LEU A 17 0.93 30.97 23.23
N ARG A 18 0.92 31.56 24.45
CA ARG A 18 2.02 31.40 25.40
C ARG A 18 2.12 29.99 25.94
N ARG A 19 0.98 29.34 26.22
CA ARG A 19 0.95 27.98 26.76
C ARG A 19 1.47 26.94 25.74
N THR A 20 1.19 27.12 24.48
CA THR A 20 1.61 26.21 23.40
C THR A 20 2.97 26.59 22.78
N ALA A 21 3.67 27.58 23.35
CA ALA A 21 4.95 28.08 22.83
C ALA A 21 6.00 26.97 22.53
N PRO A 22 6.21 25.97 23.40
CA PRO A 22 7.15 24.89 23.09
C PRO A 22 6.75 24.08 21.85
N VAL A 23 5.44 23.85 21.65
CA VAL A 23 4.94 23.04 20.53
C VAL A 23 5.09 23.80 19.20
N TRP A 24 4.58 25.05 19.15
CA TRP A 24 4.71 25.79 17.89
C TRP A 24 6.13 26.26 17.61
N GLY A 25 6.96 26.46 18.65
CA GLY A 25 8.39 26.78 18.47
C GLY A 25 9.17 25.65 17.81
N LEU A 26 8.93 24.40 18.21
CA LEU A 26 9.49 23.22 17.53
C LEU A 26 9.03 23.10 16.07
N PHE A 27 7.77 23.42 15.80
CA PHE A 27 7.27 23.41 14.43
C PHE A 27 7.90 24.52 13.57
N CYS A 28 8.05 25.74 14.10
CA CYS A 28 8.78 26.79 13.41
C CYS A 28 10.22 26.39 13.08
N LEU A 29 10.89 25.69 14.01
CA LEU A 29 12.23 25.19 13.79
C LEU A 29 12.26 24.15 12.64
N TYR A 30 11.30 23.21 12.64
CA TYR A 30 11.15 22.22 11.55
C TYR A 30 10.94 22.93 10.20
N GLU A 31 9.99 23.88 10.13
CA GLU A 31 9.68 24.62 8.92
C GLU A 31 10.91 25.40 8.37
N LEU A 32 11.75 25.93 9.25
CA LEU A 32 12.99 26.62 8.84
C LEU A 32 14.05 25.65 8.29
N LEU A 33 14.01 24.36 8.61
CA LEU A 33 14.93 23.38 8.02
C LEU A 33 14.66 23.14 6.53
N LEU A 34 13.43 23.34 6.05
CA LEU A 34 13.07 23.08 4.66
C LEU A 34 13.81 24.01 3.68
N PRO A 35 13.75 25.35 3.82
CA PRO A 35 14.53 26.25 2.96
C PRO A 35 16.05 26.09 3.16
N LEU A 36 16.50 25.72 4.36
CA LEU A 36 17.92 25.44 4.61
C LEU A 36 18.40 24.18 3.85
N ARG A 37 17.58 23.12 3.81
CA ARG A 37 17.87 21.92 3.00
C ARG A 37 17.98 22.28 1.51
N LEU A 38 17.05 23.05 0.98
CA LEU A 38 17.08 23.51 -0.40
C LEU A 38 18.35 24.36 -0.67
N TYR A 39 18.68 25.30 0.22
CA TYR A 39 19.89 26.11 0.11
C TYR A 39 21.16 25.24 0.08
N SER A 40 21.25 24.27 0.98
CA SER A 40 22.41 23.35 1.04
C SER A 40 22.53 22.52 -0.24
N TYR A 41 21.41 22.05 -0.78
CA TYR A 41 21.36 21.32 -2.05
C TYR A 41 21.86 22.19 -3.20
N CYS A 42 21.28 23.38 -3.39
CA CYS A 42 21.65 24.29 -4.47
C CYS A 42 23.11 24.75 -4.40
N ARG A 43 23.65 24.92 -3.19
CA ARG A 43 25.07 25.34 -3.02
C ARG A 43 26.06 24.20 -3.28
N GLY A 44 25.65 22.94 -3.09
CA GLY A 44 26.49 21.77 -3.29
C GLY A 44 26.76 21.43 -4.77
N VAL A 45 25.96 21.96 -5.68
CA VAL A 45 26.07 21.70 -7.12
C VAL A 45 26.91 22.79 -7.78
N SER A 46 28.01 22.38 -8.44
CA SER A 46 28.97 23.31 -9.06
C SER A 46 28.59 23.76 -10.48
N VAL A 47 27.70 23.06 -11.16
CA VAL A 47 27.25 23.33 -12.53
C VAL A 47 25.73 23.27 -12.60
N CYS A 48 25.08 24.37 -12.99
CA CYS A 48 23.64 24.45 -13.20
C CYS A 48 23.28 23.83 -14.56
N THR A 49 22.97 22.55 -14.58
CA THR A 49 22.43 21.82 -15.73
C THR A 49 20.90 21.85 -15.72
N GLU A 50 20.23 21.42 -16.80
CA GLU A 50 18.77 21.26 -16.82
C GLU A 50 18.32 20.32 -15.71
N ASP A 51 19.03 19.21 -15.49
CA ASP A 51 18.77 18.25 -14.40
C ASP A 51 18.81 18.91 -13.01
N PHE A 52 19.68 19.90 -12.79
CA PHE A 52 19.72 20.63 -11.53
C PHE A 52 18.40 21.35 -11.23
N PHE A 53 17.82 22.03 -12.24
CA PHE A 53 16.56 22.76 -12.05
C PHE A 53 15.41 21.83 -11.78
N VAL A 54 15.33 20.70 -12.51
CA VAL A 54 14.31 19.66 -12.32
C VAL A 54 14.41 19.06 -10.90
N GLN A 55 15.59 18.69 -10.46
CA GLN A 55 15.80 18.10 -9.14
C GLN A 55 15.59 19.12 -8.00
N ALA A 56 15.94 20.39 -8.20
CA ALA A 56 15.65 21.46 -7.23
C ALA A 56 14.14 21.68 -7.08
N GLU A 57 13.39 21.72 -8.19
CA GLU A 57 11.94 21.84 -8.18
C GLU A 57 11.28 20.62 -7.54
N ARG A 58 11.71 19.40 -7.89
CA ARG A 58 11.28 18.16 -7.25
C ARG A 58 11.51 18.17 -5.73
N THR A 59 12.69 18.65 -5.28
CA THR A 59 13.02 18.79 -3.85
C THR A 59 12.05 19.73 -3.13
N ILE A 60 11.61 20.81 -3.79
CA ILE A 60 10.58 21.71 -3.23
C ILE A 60 9.25 20.96 -3.14
N LEU A 61 8.80 20.28 -4.21
CA LEU A 61 7.51 19.60 -4.27
C LEU A 61 7.40 18.40 -3.33
N GLU A 62 8.50 17.68 -3.06
CA GLU A 62 8.53 16.60 -2.08
C GLU A 62 8.14 17.08 -0.66
N ASN A 63 8.44 18.34 -0.32
CA ASN A 63 8.00 18.91 0.94
C ASN A 63 6.47 19.05 1.02
N ALA A 64 5.76 19.15 -0.11
CA ALA A 64 4.30 19.17 -0.14
C ALA A 64 3.71 17.83 0.29
N VAL A 65 4.32 16.70 -0.08
CA VAL A 65 3.84 15.36 0.28
C VAL A 65 3.95 15.12 1.79
N THR A 66 5.11 15.44 2.38
CA THR A 66 5.31 15.35 3.83
C THR A 66 4.49 16.38 4.59
N GLY A 67 4.36 17.59 4.03
CA GLY A 67 3.54 18.68 4.55
C GLY A 67 2.04 18.40 4.50
N ALA A 68 1.55 17.59 3.57
CA ALA A 68 0.15 17.16 3.50
C ALA A 68 -0.16 15.97 4.43
N SER A 69 0.83 15.16 4.83
CA SER A 69 0.63 13.86 5.48
C SER A 69 1.20 13.79 6.89
N ILE A 70 2.45 13.41 7.04
CA ILE A 70 3.08 13.08 8.34
C ILE A 70 3.15 14.29 9.27
N VAL A 71 3.54 15.44 8.74
CA VAL A 71 3.73 16.65 9.55
C VAL A 71 2.42 17.13 10.17
N PRO A 72 1.32 17.31 9.41
CA PRO A 72 0.04 17.67 9.99
C PRO A 72 -0.54 16.60 10.91
N PHE A 73 -0.31 15.31 10.61
CA PHE A 73 -0.75 14.22 11.49
C PHE A 73 -0.12 14.34 12.88
N VAL A 74 1.20 14.48 12.96
CA VAL A 74 1.91 14.53 14.24
C VAL A 74 1.71 15.88 14.91
N TYR A 75 2.05 16.96 14.22
CA TYR A 75 2.03 18.30 14.81
C TYR A 75 0.61 18.81 15.07
N GLY A 76 -0.31 18.59 14.11
CA GLY A 76 -1.74 18.96 14.28
C GLY A 76 -2.38 18.23 15.47
N GLY A 77 -2.05 16.94 15.65
CA GLY A 77 -2.46 16.16 16.82
C GLY A 77 -1.92 16.73 18.14
N LEU A 78 -0.62 16.97 18.22
CA LEU A 78 0.03 17.55 19.41
C LEU A 78 -0.51 18.95 19.74
N LEU A 79 -0.72 19.79 18.72
CA LEU A 79 -1.23 21.14 18.91
C LEU A 79 -2.68 21.13 19.39
N ALA A 80 -3.55 20.30 18.80
CA ALA A 80 -4.93 20.14 19.26
C ALA A 80 -4.99 19.66 20.72
N TRP A 81 -4.17 18.66 21.05
CA TRP A 81 -4.06 18.15 22.40
C TRP A 81 -3.58 19.22 23.39
N ALA A 82 -2.58 20.03 23.04
CA ALA A 82 -2.09 21.13 23.85
C ALA A 82 -3.17 22.22 24.05
N LEU A 83 -3.85 22.64 22.97
CA LEU A 83 -4.87 23.69 22.99
C LEU A 83 -6.13 23.30 23.78
N PHE A 84 -6.55 22.03 23.66
CA PHE A 84 -7.75 21.52 24.34
C PHE A 84 -7.45 20.74 25.63
N SER A 85 -6.20 20.75 26.12
CA SER A 85 -5.78 20.04 27.35
C SER A 85 -6.59 20.41 28.61
N TRP A 86 -7.20 21.59 28.64
CA TRP A 86 -8.07 22.04 29.73
C TRP A 86 -9.33 21.19 29.88
N LEU A 87 -9.77 20.48 28.83
CA LEU A 87 -10.94 19.58 28.85
C LEU A 87 -10.70 18.27 29.61
N PHE A 88 -9.45 17.88 29.83
CA PHE A 88 -9.09 16.59 30.43
C PHE A 88 -8.91 16.65 31.96
N ARG A 89 -8.77 17.86 32.52
CA ARG A 89 -8.60 18.04 33.96
C ARG A 89 -9.84 18.71 34.55
N THR A 90 -10.49 18.04 35.52
CA THR A 90 -11.74 18.49 36.12
C THR A 90 -11.65 19.94 36.63
N ASN A 91 -10.60 20.27 37.38
CA ASN A 91 -10.40 21.64 37.93
C ASN A 91 -10.27 22.71 36.82
N SER A 92 -9.58 22.38 35.73
CA SER A 92 -9.43 23.29 34.60
C SER A 92 -10.73 23.42 33.81
N ALA A 93 -11.46 22.31 33.61
CA ALA A 93 -12.74 22.32 32.90
C ALA A 93 -13.79 23.19 33.64
N TYR A 94 -13.88 23.05 34.95
CA TYR A 94 -14.77 23.91 35.76
C TYR A 94 -14.34 25.37 35.74
N PHE A 95 -13.02 25.65 35.82
CA PHE A 95 -12.53 27.03 35.72
C PHE A 95 -12.94 27.68 34.37
N TYR A 96 -12.73 26.98 33.26
CA TYR A 96 -13.12 27.50 31.93
C TYR A 96 -14.63 27.60 31.77
N ALA A 97 -15.41 26.68 32.38
CA ALA A 97 -16.87 26.74 32.38
C ALA A 97 -17.43 27.92 33.19
N ALA A 98 -16.71 28.36 34.23
CA ALA A 98 -17.09 29.51 35.09
C ALA A 98 -16.72 30.87 34.47
N LEU A 99 -15.92 30.91 33.39
CA LEU A 99 -15.60 32.16 32.70
C LEU A 99 -16.85 32.77 32.06
N PRO A 100 -17.00 34.12 32.09
CA PRO A 100 -18.13 34.81 31.47
C PRO A 100 -17.99 34.85 29.93
N VAL A 101 -17.68 33.71 29.32
CA VAL A 101 -17.42 33.52 27.88
C VAL A 101 -18.29 32.38 27.37
N LYS A 102 -18.95 32.57 26.23
CA LYS A 102 -19.77 31.54 25.63
C LYS A 102 -18.87 30.36 25.14
N ARG A 103 -19.35 29.12 25.30
CA ARG A 103 -18.64 27.93 24.79
C ARG A 103 -18.23 28.04 23.30
N ARG A 104 -19.08 28.69 22.48
CA ARG A 104 -18.79 29.01 21.08
C ARG A 104 -17.53 29.84 20.94
N THR A 105 -17.40 30.93 21.67
CA THR A 105 -16.22 31.82 21.63
C THR A 105 -14.97 31.10 22.11
N LEU A 106 -15.08 30.27 23.15
CA LEU A 106 -13.99 29.47 23.67
C LEU A 106 -13.45 28.47 22.64
N PHE A 107 -14.37 27.75 21.94
CA PHE A 107 -13.98 26.82 20.87
C PHE A 107 -13.32 27.57 19.71
N LEU A 108 -14.02 28.56 19.15
CA LEU A 108 -13.55 29.27 17.95
C LEU A 108 -12.22 29.97 18.19
N THR A 109 -12.01 30.57 19.37
CA THR A 109 -10.73 31.23 19.70
C THR A 109 -9.59 30.21 19.71
N ASN A 110 -9.75 29.04 20.39
CA ASN A 110 -8.71 28.03 20.44
C ASN A 110 -8.49 27.36 19.07
N TYR A 111 -9.56 27.06 18.32
CA TYR A 111 -9.50 26.44 17.01
C TYR A 111 -8.81 27.35 15.98
N LEU A 112 -9.22 28.62 15.90
CA LEU A 112 -8.59 29.60 15.01
C LEU A 112 -7.13 29.89 15.41
N THR A 113 -6.83 29.88 16.72
CA THR A 113 -5.43 29.97 17.20
C THR A 113 -4.62 28.80 16.65
N GLY A 114 -5.15 27.57 16.72
CA GLY A 114 -4.49 26.39 16.21
C GLY A 114 -4.23 26.46 14.70
N LEU A 115 -5.25 26.81 13.91
CA LEU A 115 -5.08 26.98 12.46
C LEU A 115 -4.04 28.07 12.11
N LEU A 116 -4.03 29.17 12.84
CA LEU A 116 -3.02 30.23 12.65
C LEU A 116 -1.61 29.71 12.95
N LEU A 117 -1.43 28.97 14.04
CA LEU A 117 -0.14 28.38 14.43
C LEU A 117 0.35 27.28 13.48
N CYS A 118 -0.55 26.66 12.72
CA CYS A 118 -0.20 25.77 11.63
C CYS A 118 0.12 26.51 10.34
N ALA A 119 -0.75 27.43 9.94
CA ALA A 119 -0.65 28.10 8.63
C ALA A 119 0.47 29.15 8.56
N ALA A 120 0.70 29.94 9.64
CA ALA A 120 1.66 31.03 9.59
C ALA A 120 3.12 30.57 9.42
N PRO A 121 3.63 29.55 10.17
CA PRO A 121 4.97 29.04 9.93
C PRO A 121 5.12 28.39 8.55
N ALA A 122 4.14 27.62 8.09
CA ALA A 122 4.14 27.00 6.77
C ALA A 122 4.18 28.03 5.63
N LEU A 123 3.44 29.16 5.77
CA LEU A 123 3.49 30.24 4.81
C LEU A 123 4.88 30.91 4.77
N VAL A 124 5.45 31.19 5.96
CA VAL A 124 6.80 31.79 6.03
C VAL A 124 7.85 30.85 5.41
N SER A 125 7.80 29.57 5.72
CA SER A 125 8.68 28.54 5.14
C SER A 125 8.56 28.49 3.61
N SER A 126 7.34 28.48 3.09
CA SER A 126 7.09 28.46 1.64
C SER A 126 7.61 29.73 0.94
N LEU A 127 7.45 30.90 1.58
CA LEU A 127 8.04 32.13 1.06
C LEU A 127 9.57 32.11 1.08
N LEU A 128 10.17 31.50 2.10
CA LEU A 128 11.62 31.30 2.16
C LEU A 128 12.11 30.29 1.11
N LEU A 129 11.36 29.20 0.87
CA LEU A 129 11.64 28.24 -0.22
C LEU A 129 11.66 28.95 -1.58
N TRP A 130 10.65 29.79 -1.83
CA TRP A 130 10.63 30.61 -3.02
C TRP A 130 11.85 31.54 -3.12
N ALA A 131 12.16 32.27 -2.04
CA ALA A 131 13.27 33.23 -2.04
C ALA A 131 14.63 32.54 -2.28
N VAL A 132 14.85 31.39 -1.66
CA VAL A 132 16.05 30.56 -1.86
C VAL A 132 16.11 30.06 -3.31
N GLY A 133 15.03 29.43 -3.81
CA GLY A 133 14.98 28.94 -5.20
C GLY A 133 15.24 30.04 -6.22
N ALA A 134 14.58 31.18 -6.07
CA ALA A 134 14.79 32.36 -6.95
C ALA A 134 16.24 32.87 -6.92
N GLY A 135 16.92 32.79 -5.76
CA GLY A 135 18.32 33.15 -5.63
C GLY A 135 19.29 32.28 -6.45
N PHE A 136 18.89 31.06 -6.80
CA PHE A 136 19.62 30.12 -7.64
C PHE A 136 19.03 29.97 -9.06
N GLY A 137 18.06 30.82 -9.44
CA GLY A 137 17.45 30.81 -10.77
C GLY A 137 16.37 29.76 -11.00
N VAL A 138 15.93 29.06 -9.93
CA VAL A 138 14.86 28.07 -10.00
C VAL A 138 13.49 28.77 -10.05
N SER A 139 12.57 28.30 -10.89
CA SER A 139 11.18 28.81 -10.98
C SER A 139 10.33 28.33 -9.78
N ALA A 140 10.68 28.76 -8.58
CA ALA A 140 10.21 28.18 -7.32
C ALA A 140 8.89 28.78 -6.77
N PHE A 141 8.30 29.81 -7.40
CA PHE A 141 7.10 30.48 -6.82
C PHE A 141 5.89 29.56 -6.75
N LEU A 142 5.52 28.96 -7.88
CA LEU A 142 4.36 28.06 -7.95
C LEU A 142 4.56 26.81 -7.11
N PRO A 143 5.68 26.07 -7.20
CA PRO A 143 6.00 24.95 -6.33
C PRO A 143 5.94 25.31 -4.84
N ALA A 144 6.50 26.42 -4.41
CA ALA A 144 6.46 26.86 -3.01
C ALA A 144 5.03 27.15 -2.51
N MET A 145 4.18 27.76 -3.36
CA MET A 145 2.77 28.00 -3.00
C MET A 145 1.97 26.68 -2.96
N GLN A 146 2.30 25.72 -3.79
CA GLN A 146 1.73 24.39 -3.74
C GLN A 146 2.11 23.67 -2.44
N VAL A 147 3.34 23.81 -1.94
CA VAL A 147 3.76 23.30 -0.60
C VAL A 147 2.89 23.89 0.49
N PHE A 148 2.71 25.24 0.49
CA PHE A 148 1.83 25.89 1.47
C PHE A 148 0.39 25.38 1.40
N ALA A 149 -0.18 25.30 0.20
CA ALA A 149 -1.56 24.84 0.01
C ALA A 149 -1.76 23.40 0.49
N ALA A 150 -0.84 22.48 0.12
CA ALA A 150 -0.89 21.09 0.54
C ALA A 150 -0.77 20.95 2.06
N THR A 151 0.16 21.66 2.68
CA THR A 151 0.37 21.68 4.14
C THR A 151 -0.86 22.24 4.87
N ALA A 152 -1.44 23.34 4.39
CA ALA A 152 -2.64 23.94 4.96
C ALA A 152 -3.85 22.99 4.90
N MET A 153 -4.05 22.29 3.77
CA MET A 153 -5.10 21.28 3.60
C MET A 153 -4.89 20.09 4.54
N GLY A 154 -3.65 19.60 4.67
CA GLY A 154 -3.30 18.54 5.62
C GLY A 154 -3.60 18.94 7.06
N PHE A 155 -3.22 20.16 7.48
CA PHE A 155 -3.56 20.66 8.82
C PHE A 155 -5.06 20.83 9.01
N LEU A 156 -5.80 21.28 8.02
CA LEU A 156 -7.24 21.39 8.11
C LEU A 156 -7.90 20.04 8.43
N LEU A 157 -7.40 18.95 7.83
CA LEU A 157 -7.85 17.59 8.14
C LEU A 157 -7.42 17.17 9.56
N PHE A 158 -6.11 17.04 9.77
CA PHE A 158 -5.57 16.34 10.95
C PHE A 158 -5.76 17.11 12.26
N PHE A 159 -5.61 18.42 12.22
CA PHE A 159 -5.89 19.27 13.40
C PHE A 159 -7.37 19.28 13.77
N SER A 160 -8.28 19.30 12.76
CA SER A 160 -9.73 19.24 13.02
C SER A 160 -10.13 17.89 13.57
N PHE A 161 -9.59 16.81 13.02
CA PHE A 161 -9.84 15.45 13.50
C PHE A 161 -9.32 15.25 14.93
N ALA A 162 -8.10 15.70 15.22
CA ALA A 162 -7.57 15.67 16.59
C ALA A 162 -8.41 16.52 17.56
N SER A 163 -8.91 17.68 17.10
CA SER A 163 -9.83 18.52 17.89
C SER A 163 -11.13 17.79 18.17
N LEU A 164 -11.70 17.08 17.19
CA LEU A 164 -12.90 16.25 17.38
C LEU A 164 -12.64 15.15 18.42
N VAL A 165 -11.52 14.44 18.32
CA VAL A 165 -11.14 13.40 19.30
C VAL A 165 -11.03 13.99 20.71
N CYS A 166 -10.45 15.20 20.86
CA CYS A 166 -10.40 15.89 22.15
C CYS A 166 -11.79 16.20 22.74
N MET A 167 -12.82 16.39 21.89
CA MET A 167 -14.20 16.58 22.37
C MET A 167 -14.86 15.27 22.80
N VAL A 168 -14.52 14.15 22.14
CA VAL A 168 -15.08 12.82 22.45
C VAL A 168 -14.45 12.19 23.68
N VAL A 169 -13.13 12.33 23.82
CA VAL A 169 -12.33 11.72 24.89
C VAL A 169 -12.30 12.66 26.11
N GLY A 170 -12.35 12.09 27.30
CA GLY A 170 -12.28 12.86 28.55
C GLY A 170 -10.97 12.68 29.32
N GLN A 171 -10.10 11.74 28.91
CA GLN A 171 -8.83 11.44 29.56
C GLN A 171 -7.64 11.86 28.69
N MET A 172 -6.66 12.53 29.33
CA MET A 172 -5.53 13.13 28.64
C MET A 172 -4.68 12.11 27.85
N ALA A 173 -4.39 10.94 28.44
CA ALA A 173 -3.58 9.90 27.79
C ALA A 173 -4.34 9.12 26.71
N ALA A 174 -5.68 9.05 26.79
CA ALA A 174 -6.50 8.34 25.83
C ALA A 174 -6.65 9.10 24.49
N ALA A 175 -6.56 10.43 24.51
CA ALA A 175 -6.77 11.23 23.30
C ALA A 175 -5.76 10.94 22.17
N PRO A 176 -4.43 10.95 22.39
CA PRO A 176 -3.47 10.60 21.33
C PRO A 176 -3.61 9.14 20.88
N LEU A 177 -3.93 8.21 21.79
CA LEU A 177 -4.14 6.79 21.43
C LEU A 177 -5.36 6.62 20.53
N VAL A 178 -6.51 7.21 20.89
CA VAL A 178 -7.72 7.14 20.07
C VAL A 178 -7.51 7.84 18.72
N TYR A 179 -6.82 8.98 18.72
CA TYR A 179 -6.48 9.70 17.49
C TYR A 179 -5.62 8.84 16.55
N GLY A 180 -4.55 8.26 17.07
CA GLY A 180 -3.69 7.35 16.30
C GLY A 180 -4.46 6.13 15.80
N MET A 181 -5.16 5.43 16.70
CA MET A 181 -5.94 4.25 16.31
C MET A 181 -6.93 4.55 15.17
N LEU A 182 -7.71 5.62 15.27
CA LEU A 182 -8.71 5.95 14.26
C LEU A 182 -8.11 6.35 12.90
N ASN A 183 -6.89 6.92 12.87
CA ASN A 183 -6.20 7.23 11.62
C ASN A 183 -5.73 5.99 10.88
N PHE A 184 -5.45 4.89 11.58
CA PHE A 184 -4.91 3.67 10.99
C PHE A 184 -5.91 2.51 10.95
N ALA A 185 -7.01 2.59 11.70
CA ALA A 185 -7.91 1.48 11.95
C ALA A 185 -8.47 0.85 10.67
N ALA A 186 -8.92 1.64 9.71
CA ALA A 186 -9.57 1.10 8.51
C ALA A 186 -8.59 0.25 7.69
N TYR A 187 -7.38 0.76 7.47
CA TYR A 187 -6.36 0.04 6.72
C TYR A 187 -5.83 -1.19 7.46
N VAL A 188 -5.51 -1.05 8.75
CA VAL A 188 -5.00 -2.16 9.56
C VAL A 188 -6.04 -3.28 9.69
N LEU A 189 -7.31 -2.93 9.95
CA LEU A 189 -8.37 -3.93 10.05
C LEU A 189 -8.64 -4.64 8.72
N GLU A 190 -8.65 -3.90 7.62
CA GLU A 190 -8.80 -4.47 6.29
C GLU A 190 -7.63 -5.41 5.95
N SER A 191 -6.39 -4.97 6.16
CA SER A 191 -5.18 -5.77 5.92
C SER A 191 -5.18 -7.08 6.73
N ILE A 192 -5.60 -7.04 8.00
CA ILE A 192 -5.73 -8.24 8.83
C ILE A 192 -6.85 -9.16 8.33
N VAL A 193 -8.01 -8.59 7.98
CA VAL A 193 -9.13 -9.37 7.43
C VAL A 193 -8.73 -10.00 6.11
N GLN A 194 -8.04 -9.27 5.23
CA GLN A 194 -7.54 -9.80 3.96
C GLN A 194 -6.56 -10.95 4.19
N HIS A 195 -5.60 -10.80 5.11
CA HIS A 195 -4.67 -11.87 5.48
C HIS A 195 -5.40 -13.14 5.95
N LEU A 196 -6.38 -12.99 6.84
CA LEU A 196 -7.19 -14.12 7.31
C LEU A 196 -8.06 -14.74 6.19
N MET A 197 -8.59 -13.91 5.28
CA MET A 197 -9.35 -14.41 4.14
C MET A 197 -8.46 -15.21 3.17
N GLN A 198 -7.22 -14.77 2.93
CA GLN A 198 -6.25 -15.51 2.11
C GLN A 198 -5.95 -16.89 2.70
N THR A 199 -5.88 -16.99 4.02
CA THR A 199 -5.65 -18.26 4.70
C THR A 199 -6.83 -19.24 4.54
N PHE A 200 -8.07 -18.75 4.56
CA PHE A 200 -9.26 -19.61 4.59
C PHE A 200 -10.00 -19.74 3.28
N VAL A 201 -9.88 -18.77 2.38
CA VAL A 201 -10.60 -18.77 1.10
C VAL A 201 -9.70 -19.27 -0.01
N TYR A 202 -9.95 -20.47 -0.49
CA TYR A 202 -9.21 -21.07 -1.58
C TYR A 202 -9.33 -20.23 -2.87
N GLY A 203 -8.20 -19.98 -3.53
CA GLY A 203 -8.16 -19.18 -4.75
C GLY A 203 -8.11 -17.66 -4.52
N MET A 204 -7.97 -17.18 -3.26
CA MET A 204 -7.85 -15.76 -2.97
C MET A 204 -6.40 -15.28 -3.17
N PRO A 205 -6.15 -14.25 -3.99
CA PRO A 205 -4.81 -13.73 -4.23
C PRO A 205 -4.26 -12.97 -3.03
N ALA A 206 -2.92 -13.07 -2.82
CA ALA A 206 -2.25 -12.49 -1.66
C ALA A 206 -2.14 -10.96 -1.74
N SER A 207 -1.99 -10.38 -2.92
CA SER A 207 -1.64 -8.96 -3.07
C SER A 207 -2.46 -8.19 -4.10
N GLN A 208 -3.69 -8.55 -4.32
CA GLN A 208 -4.49 -7.61 -5.10
C GLN A 208 -4.76 -6.34 -4.29
N THR A 209 -4.43 -5.19 -4.89
CA THR A 209 -5.02 -3.92 -4.47
C THR A 209 -6.52 -3.97 -4.73
N THR A 210 -7.23 -4.65 -3.85
CA THR A 210 -8.68 -4.81 -3.97
C THR A 210 -9.36 -3.45 -3.89
N ALA A 211 -10.59 -3.35 -4.38
CA ALA A 211 -11.39 -2.15 -4.16
C ALA A 211 -11.57 -1.86 -2.65
N ALA A 212 -11.62 -2.92 -1.82
CA ALA A 212 -11.70 -2.80 -0.36
C ALA A 212 -10.41 -2.23 0.23
N GLU A 213 -9.24 -2.73 -0.18
CA GLU A 213 -7.94 -2.20 0.27
C GLU A 213 -7.76 -0.72 -0.13
N ARG A 214 -8.10 -0.37 -1.37
CA ARG A 214 -8.08 1.04 -1.81
C ARG A 214 -9.02 1.90 -0.97
N ALA A 215 -10.24 1.44 -0.73
CA ALA A 215 -11.21 2.16 0.10
C ALA A 215 -10.71 2.30 1.55
N ALA A 216 -10.11 1.25 2.13
CA ALA A 216 -9.55 1.27 3.47
C ALA A 216 -8.32 2.18 3.58
N ALA A 217 -7.44 2.17 2.56
CA ALA A 217 -6.31 3.10 2.47
C ALA A 217 -6.81 4.56 2.42
N TYR A 218 -7.80 4.85 1.59
CA TYR A 218 -8.41 6.19 1.54
C TYR A 218 -9.17 6.56 2.81
N ALA A 219 -9.77 5.60 3.51
CA ALA A 219 -10.42 5.81 4.80
C ALA A 219 -9.41 5.97 5.97
N SER A 220 -8.14 5.60 5.76
CA SER A 220 -7.01 5.86 6.66
C SER A 220 -6.14 6.97 6.09
N PRO A 221 -6.40 8.25 6.38
CA PRO A 221 -5.84 9.38 5.65
C PRO A 221 -4.31 9.39 5.56
N VAL A 222 -3.62 8.96 6.61
CA VAL A 222 -2.15 8.88 6.62
C VAL A 222 -1.67 7.88 5.57
N PHE A 223 -2.25 6.67 5.54
CA PHE A 223 -1.88 5.64 4.56
C PHE A 223 -2.28 6.03 3.13
N GLY A 224 -3.47 6.59 2.96
CA GLY A 224 -3.93 7.04 1.65
C GLY A 224 -3.02 8.08 1.02
N LEU A 225 -2.52 9.03 1.82
CA LEU A 225 -1.57 10.04 1.37
C LEU A 225 -0.18 9.44 1.10
N LEU A 226 0.34 8.56 1.97
CA LEU A 226 1.67 7.94 1.80
C LEU A 226 1.73 6.90 0.68
N ARG A 227 0.63 6.20 0.37
CA ARG A 227 0.55 5.24 -0.75
C ARG A 227 0.30 5.88 -2.12
N GLY A 228 0.57 7.15 -2.26
CA GLY A 228 0.52 7.84 -3.55
C GLY A 228 -0.82 8.51 -3.86
N GLY A 229 -1.73 8.63 -2.89
CA GLY A 229 -2.93 9.45 -3.03
C GLY A 229 -2.62 10.93 -3.26
N PHE A 230 -1.44 11.39 -2.80
CA PHE A 230 -0.86 12.68 -3.11
C PHE A 230 0.66 12.52 -3.25
N ARG A 231 1.20 12.75 -4.45
CA ARG A 231 2.62 12.47 -4.75
C ARG A 231 3.17 13.44 -5.79
N VAL A 232 4.50 13.51 -5.85
CA VAL A 232 5.20 14.09 -6.99
C VAL A 232 5.22 13.05 -8.10
N ALA A 233 4.80 13.42 -9.29
CA ALA A 233 4.97 12.67 -10.51
C ALA A 233 6.00 13.40 -11.38
N THR A 234 6.79 12.64 -12.14
CA THR A 234 7.76 13.14 -13.10
C THR A 234 7.46 12.48 -14.44
N GLU A 235 7.71 13.16 -15.53
CA GLU A 235 7.70 12.54 -16.84
C GLU A 235 9.09 12.01 -17.13
N TRP A 236 9.15 10.77 -17.64
CA TRP A 236 10.41 10.16 -18.05
C TRP A 236 10.61 10.37 -19.53
N VAL A 237 11.72 10.99 -19.90
CA VAL A 237 12.10 11.18 -21.30
C VAL A 237 13.31 10.30 -21.60
N ASP A 238 13.13 9.35 -22.51
CA ASP A 238 14.22 8.54 -23.02
C ASP A 238 15.04 9.35 -24.04
N ALA A 239 16.30 9.62 -23.71
CA ALA A 239 17.25 10.28 -24.59
C ALA A 239 18.36 9.33 -25.04
N GLY A 240 18.02 8.16 -25.53
CA GLY A 240 18.96 7.10 -25.91
C GLY A 240 19.42 6.24 -24.72
N ALA A 241 20.73 6.08 -24.51
CA ALA A 241 21.27 5.20 -23.46
C ALA A 241 20.99 5.69 -22.01
N VAL A 242 20.58 6.94 -21.83
CA VAL A 242 20.31 7.55 -20.50
C VAL A 242 19.01 8.33 -20.57
N GLY A 243 17.95 7.81 -19.94
CA GLY A 243 16.73 8.56 -19.71
C GLY A 243 16.88 9.54 -18.54
N TYR A 244 16.16 10.66 -18.57
CA TYR A 244 16.12 11.63 -17.49
C TYR A 244 14.68 12.02 -17.14
N GLU A 245 14.48 12.35 -15.86
CA GLU A 245 13.19 12.83 -15.38
C GLU A 245 12.98 14.29 -15.75
N THR A 246 11.78 14.63 -16.19
CA THR A 246 11.37 16.01 -16.50
C THR A 246 10.06 16.36 -15.85
N ASP A 247 9.74 17.65 -15.80
CA ASP A 247 8.46 18.22 -15.38
C ASP A 247 7.89 17.64 -14.08
N PRO A 248 8.58 17.82 -12.93
CA PRO A 248 8.05 17.37 -11.65
C PRO A 248 6.78 18.14 -11.29
N HIS A 249 5.68 17.43 -11.07
CA HIS A 249 4.39 18.03 -10.71
C HIS A 249 3.64 17.23 -9.66
N LEU A 250 2.73 17.90 -8.92
CA LEU A 250 1.93 17.26 -7.87
C LEU A 250 0.63 16.68 -8.43
N VAL A 251 0.41 15.40 -8.16
CA VAL A 251 -0.80 14.64 -8.51
C VAL A 251 -1.57 14.29 -7.25
N GLY A 252 -2.91 14.29 -7.32
CA GLY A 252 -3.77 13.89 -6.20
C GLY A 252 -4.45 15.05 -5.46
N TRP A 253 -4.46 16.25 -6.02
CA TRP A 253 -5.13 17.42 -5.43
C TRP A 253 -6.62 17.19 -5.14
N GLY A 254 -7.33 16.43 -5.98
CA GLY A 254 -8.73 16.07 -5.76
C GLY A 254 -8.93 15.26 -4.47
N TYR A 255 -8.06 14.28 -4.22
CA TYR A 255 -8.09 13.49 -2.99
C TYR A 255 -7.78 14.35 -1.76
N LEU A 256 -6.72 15.17 -1.81
CA LEU A 256 -6.36 16.08 -0.71
C LEU A 256 -7.47 17.11 -0.44
N GLY A 257 -8.14 17.60 -1.50
CA GLY A 257 -9.28 18.51 -1.39
C GLY A 257 -10.50 17.87 -0.69
N ILE A 258 -10.81 16.60 -1.01
CA ILE A 258 -11.85 15.83 -0.32
C ILE A 258 -11.49 15.68 1.16
N LEU A 259 -10.25 15.32 1.48
CA LEU A 259 -9.79 15.19 2.87
C LEU A 259 -9.87 16.52 3.63
N ALA A 260 -9.52 17.63 3.01
CA ALA A 260 -9.68 18.96 3.60
C ALA A 260 -11.16 19.28 3.87
N GLY A 261 -12.06 18.91 2.95
CA GLY A 261 -13.51 19.02 3.15
C GLY A 261 -14.01 18.19 4.34
N VAL A 262 -13.52 16.95 4.49
CA VAL A 262 -13.78 16.11 5.67
C VAL A 262 -13.25 16.78 6.95
N GLY A 263 -12.09 17.45 6.88
CA GLY A 263 -11.55 18.23 7.97
C GLY A 263 -12.50 19.34 8.44
N VAL A 264 -13.16 20.05 7.52
CA VAL A 264 -14.19 21.05 7.85
C VAL A 264 -15.38 20.39 8.57
N ILE A 265 -15.83 19.22 8.09
CA ILE A 265 -16.90 18.47 8.75
C ILE A 265 -16.50 18.10 10.18
N PHE A 266 -15.28 17.61 10.39
CA PHE A 266 -14.76 17.31 11.72
C PHE A 266 -14.70 18.54 12.64
N ALA A 267 -14.34 19.70 12.11
CA ALA A 267 -14.35 20.96 12.86
C ALA A 267 -15.76 21.34 13.32
N VAL A 268 -16.75 21.21 12.43
CA VAL A 268 -18.17 21.47 12.75
C VAL A 268 -18.67 20.46 13.79
N CYS A 269 -18.38 19.18 13.63
CA CYS A 269 -18.73 18.14 14.61
C CYS A 269 -18.07 18.40 15.98
N ALA A 270 -16.80 18.79 16.01
CA ALA A 270 -16.10 19.14 17.24
C ALA A 270 -16.76 20.34 17.95
N TYR A 271 -17.14 21.36 17.17
CA TYR A 271 -17.87 22.51 17.68
C TYR A 271 -19.22 22.10 18.30
N LEU A 272 -20.02 21.30 17.60
CA LEU A 272 -21.34 20.83 18.07
C LEU A 272 -21.20 19.95 19.31
N LEU A 273 -20.24 19.05 19.35
CA LEU A 273 -19.99 18.19 20.51
C LEU A 273 -19.62 19.00 21.77
N LEU A 274 -18.80 20.04 21.64
CA LEU A 274 -18.46 20.89 22.79
C LEU A 274 -19.68 21.60 23.36
N GLN A 275 -20.67 21.99 22.52
CA GLN A 275 -21.89 22.61 22.99
C GLN A 275 -22.70 21.69 23.94
N HIS A 276 -22.72 20.38 23.62
CA HIS A 276 -23.49 19.36 24.34
C HIS A 276 -22.67 18.57 25.36
N ARG A 277 -21.34 18.82 25.45
CA ARG A 277 -20.45 18.07 26.35
C ARG A 277 -20.75 18.44 27.81
N GLU A 278 -20.96 17.41 28.64
CA GLU A 278 -21.04 17.55 30.10
C GLU A 278 -19.63 17.68 30.69
N MET A 279 -19.33 18.79 31.34
CA MET A 279 -17.99 19.06 31.91
C MET A 279 -17.67 18.15 33.10
N GLU A 280 -18.69 17.60 33.76
CA GLU A 280 -18.55 16.65 34.87
C GLU A 280 -17.88 15.34 34.48
N ARG A 281 -17.91 14.99 33.17
CA ARG A 281 -17.30 13.76 32.62
C ARG A 281 -15.85 13.94 32.20
N SER A 282 -15.20 15.02 32.63
CA SER A 282 -13.74 15.15 32.49
C SER A 282 -13.05 14.05 33.30
N GLY A 283 -12.13 13.30 32.65
CA GLY A 283 -11.47 12.14 33.25
C GLY A 283 -12.10 10.77 32.88
N ASP A 284 -13.24 10.73 32.17
CA ASP A 284 -13.76 9.49 31.57
C ASP A 284 -13.01 9.18 30.28
N VAL A 285 -12.78 7.90 29.95
CA VAL A 285 -12.13 7.52 28.68
C VAL A 285 -12.95 8.05 27.51
N ILE A 286 -14.27 7.81 27.50
CA ILE A 286 -15.21 8.36 26.53
C ILE A 286 -16.21 9.27 27.25
N ALA A 287 -16.13 10.56 26.99
CA ALA A 287 -16.98 11.58 27.60
C ALA A 287 -18.42 11.54 27.06
N VAL A 288 -18.62 11.15 25.82
CA VAL A 288 -19.91 11.08 25.12
C VAL A 288 -20.55 9.72 25.37
N ARG A 289 -21.66 9.68 26.13
CA ARG A 289 -22.32 8.42 26.56
C ARG A 289 -22.78 7.55 25.39
N GLN A 290 -23.31 8.14 24.33
CA GLN A 290 -23.83 7.44 23.15
C GLN A 290 -22.74 6.69 22.37
N LEU A 291 -21.49 7.15 22.44
CA LEU A 291 -20.36 6.54 21.72
C LEU A 291 -19.69 5.40 22.52
N ARG A 292 -20.02 5.22 23.81
CA ARG A 292 -19.40 4.18 24.65
C ARG A 292 -19.61 2.76 24.13
N PRO A 293 -20.83 2.33 23.71
CA PRO A 293 -21.00 0.99 23.13
C PRO A 293 -20.19 0.80 21.84
N ALA A 294 -20.25 1.77 20.93
CA ALA A 294 -19.50 1.71 19.67
C ALA A 294 -17.98 1.63 19.91
N ALA A 295 -17.46 2.41 20.86
CA ALA A 295 -16.05 2.36 21.25
C ALA A 295 -15.69 1.01 21.89
N LEU A 296 -16.55 0.44 22.74
CA LEU A 296 -16.31 -0.88 23.35
C LEU A 296 -16.23 -1.98 22.30
N TYR A 297 -17.23 -2.08 21.43
CA TYR A 297 -17.28 -3.13 20.42
C TYR A 297 -16.21 -2.95 19.34
N GLY A 298 -15.95 -1.72 18.89
CA GLY A 298 -14.87 -1.42 17.96
C GLY A 298 -13.49 -1.77 18.52
N PHE A 299 -13.23 -1.41 19.79
CA PHE A 299 -11.99 -1.79 20.49
C PHE A 299 -11.88 -3.32 20.65
N THR A 300 -12.98 -3.99 20.98
CA THR A 300 -13.03 -5.47 21.10
C THR A 300 -12.66 -6.14 19.78
N ILE A 301 -13.27 -5.73 18.65
CA ILE A 301 -12.99 -6.30 17.33
C ILE A 301 -11.54 -6.00 16.93
N GLY A 302 -11.06 -4.78 17.15
CA GLY A 302 -9.67 -4.41 16.89
C GLY A 302 -8.69 -5.28 17.69
N CYS A 303 -8.91 -5.46 18.98
CA CYS A 303 -8.08 -6.36 19.81
C CYS A 303 -8.21 -7.82 19.38
N ALA A 304 -9.41 -8.29 19.02
CA ALA A 304 -9.61 -9.65 18.53
C ALA A 304 -8.73 -9.93 17.30
N LEU A 305 -8.75 -9.03 16.33
CA LEU A 305 -7.98 -9.17 15.10
C LEU A 305 -6.48 -9.00 15.35
N VAL A 306 -6.05 -7.93 16.00
CA VAL A 306 -4.62 -7.64 16.21
C VAL A 306 -3.97 -8.67 17.13
N ILE A 307 -4.54 -8.89 18.32
CA ILE A 307 -3.97 -9.83 19.29
C ILE A 307 -4.17 -11.26 18.81
N GLY A 308 -5.31 -11.57 18.20
CA GLY A 308 -5.61 -12.90 17.68
C GLY A 308 -4.60 -13.32 16.59
N VAL A 309 -4.36 -12.48 15.58
CA VAL A 309 -3.38 -12.78 14.53
C VAL A 309 -1.97 -12.83 15.11
N LEU A 310 -1.60 -11.92 16.01
CA LEU A 310 -0.29 -11.96 16.68
C LEU A 310 -0.08 -13.30 17.41
N LEU A 311 -1.09 -13.81 18.10
CA LEU A 311 -1.03 -15.11 18.78
C LEU A 311 -0.94 -16.28 17.78
N VAL A 312 -1.64 -16.19 16.65
CA VAL A 312 -1.52 -17.16 15.55
C VAL A 312 -0.08 -17.24 15.08
N GLU A 313 0.52 -16.11 14.72
CA GLU A 313 1.91 -16.04 14.21
C GLU A 313 2.94 -16.53 15.23
N LEU A 314 2.74 -16.21 16.52
CA LEU A 314 3.69 -16.56 17.58
C LEU A 314 3.59 -18.02 18.03
N LEU A 315 2.38 -18.60 18.06
CA LEU A 315 2.13 -19.85 18.77
C LEU A 315 1.74 -21.02 17.85
N SER A 316 1.23 -20.74 16.64
CA SER A 316 0.67 -21.80 15.81
C SER A 316 1.71 -22.56 14.96
N GLY A 317 2.83 -21.94 14.61
CA GLY A 317 3.81 -22.56 13.73
C GLY A 317 3.17 -23.16 12.47
N ASN A 318 3.29 -24.46 12.27
CA ASN A 318 2.70 -25.17 11.12
C ASN A 318 1.16 -25.28 11.18
N ALA A 319 0.52 -24.92 12.30
CA ALA A 319 -0.93 -25.00 12.50
C ALA A 319 -1.63 -23.63 12.27
N ALA A 320 -0.91 -22.64 11.76
CA ALA A 320 -1.47 -21.30 11.46
C ALA A 320 -2.66 -21.36 10.48
N ASP A 321 -2.70 -22.35 9.60
CA ASP A 321 -3.78 -22.57 8.63
C ASP A 321 -5.00 -23.30 9.23
N ASN A 322 -4.93 -23.72 10.49
CA ASN A 322 -6.04 -24.43 11.12
C ASN A 322 -7.11 -23.44 11.62
N PHE A 323 -8.27 -23.47 11.00
CA PHE A 323 -9.42 -22.61 11.31
C PHE A 323 -9.76 -22.54 12.80
N TRP A 324 -9.74 -23.68 13.50
CA TRP A 324 -10.13 -23.76 14.91
C TRP A 324 -9.11 -23.07 15.83
N TYR A 325 -7.82 -23.18 15.53
CA TYR A 325 -6.77 -22.44 16.27
C TYR A 325 -6.90 -20.94 16.05
N VAL A 326 -7.11 -20.51 14.81
CA VAL A 326 -7.30 -19.10 14.52
C VAL A 326 -8.54 -18.55 15.23
N LEU A 327 -9.67 -19.25 15.17
CA LEU A 327 -10.90 -18.87 15.86
C LEU A 327 -10.70 -18.80 17.39
N LEU A 328 -9.94 -19.75 17.96
CA LEU A 328 -9.58 -19.73 19.39
C LEU A 328 -8.78 -18.49 19.75
N PHE A 329 -7.73 -18.16 18.99
CA PHE A 329 -6.88 -17.01 19.26
C PHE A 329 -7.60 -15.67 19.02
N LEU A 330 -8.45 -15.57 18.02
CA LEU A 330 -9.35 -14.43 17.83
C LEU A 330 -10.30 -14.27 19.04
N THR A 331 -10.82 -15.37 19.57
CA THR A 331 -11.68 -15.36 20.76
C THR A 331 -10.92 -14.91 22.01
N ILE A 332 -9.65 -15.32 22.17
CA ILE A 332 -8.77 -14.84 23.26
C ILE A 332 -8.50 -13.35 23.11
N GLY A 333 -8.19 -12.88 21.91
CA GLY A 333 -8.02 -11.45 21.62
C GLY A 333 -9.29 -10.64 21.90
N ALA A 334 -10.47 -11.17 21.52
CA ALA A 334 -11.77 -10.58 21.84
C ALA A 334 -12.03 -10.52 23.35
N PHE A 335 -11.66 -11.58 24.09
CA PHE A 335 -11.79 -11.61 25.55
C PHE A 335 -10.96 -10.51 26.20
N VAL A 336 -9.69 -10.41 25.84
CA VAL A 336 -8.79 -9.36 26.34
C VAL A 336 -9.34 -7.97 25.99
N GLY A 337 -9.72 -7.74 24.73
CA GLY A 337 -10.25 -6.46 24.27
C GLY A 337 -11.55 -6.06 24.96
N TYR A 338 -12.52 -6.97 25.05
CA TYR A 338 -13.83 -6.68 25.64
C TYR A 338 -13.76 -6.33 27.12
N PHE A 339 -13.10 -7.19 27.89
CA PHE A 339 -13.04 -6.98 29.35
C PHE A 339 -12.14 -5.80 29.71
N THR A 340 -11.00 -5.60 29.03
CA THR A 340 -10.16 -4.42 29.21
C THR A 340 -10.91 -3.14 28.83
N GLY A 341 -11.58 -3.13 27.68
CA GLY A 341 -12.40 -2.00 27.25
C GLY A 341 -13.51 -1.67 28.24
N LYS A 342 -14.17 -2.70 28.77
CA LYS A 342 -15.21 -2.54 29.79
C LYS A 342 -14.65 -2.04 31.13
N MET A 343 -13.48 -2.54 31.57
CA MET A 343 -12.78 -2.04 32.75
C MET A 343 -12.45 -0.55 32.62
N LEU A 344 -11.94 -0.14 31.46
CA LEU A 344 -11.61 1.26 31.19
C LEU A 344 -12.85 2.17 31.18
N LEU A 345 -13.96 1.70 30.59
CA LEU A 345 -15.21 2.48 30.52
C LEU A 345 -15.94 2.57 31.86
N GLN A 346 -15.89 1.52 32.68
CA GLN A 346 -16.56 1.45 33.98
C GLN A 346 -15.66 1.87 35.16
N LYS A 347 -14.35 2.05 34.91
CA LYS A 347 -13.34 2.39 35.94
C LYS A 347 -13.30 1.38 37.10
N THR A 348 -13.59 0.11 36.83
CA THR A 348 -13.56 -0.96 37.81
C THR A 348 -13.02 -2.24 37.19
N VAL A 349 -12.31 -3.03 37.99
CA VAL A 349 -11.80 -4.35 37.57
C VAL A 349 -12.87 -5.45 37.74
N PHE A 350 -13.95 -5.18 38.46
CA PHE A 350 -15.02 -6.15 38.74
C PHE A 350 -16.07 -6.20 37.63
N VAL A 351 -15.64 -6.37 36.36
CA VAL A 351 -16.53 -6.39 35.19
C VAL A 351 -16.99 -7.79 34.78
N PHE A 352 -16.33 -8.85 35.29
CA PHE A 352 -16.61 -10.23 34.93
C PHE A 352 -17.97 -10.75 35.38
N ARG A 353 -18.57 -10.14 36.41
CA ARG A 353 -19.89 -10.55 36.90
C ARG A 353 -21.03 -10.21 35.93
N SER A 354 -20.81 -9.26 35.06
CA SER A 354 -21.82 -8.78 34.10
C SER A 354 -21.16 -8.55 32.72
N GLY A 355 -21.86 -8.89 31.65
CA GLY A 355 -21.37 -8.53 30.29
C GLY A 355 -20.98 -9.69 29.41
N TRP A 356 -21.11 -10.93 29.88
CA TRP A 356 -20.87 -12.13 29.08
C TRP A 356 -21.72 -12.17 27.80
N GLY A 357 -22.96 -11.62 27.84
CA GLY A 357 -23.80 -11.54 26.64
C GLY A 357 -23.21 -10.68 25.53
N GLY A 358 -22.60 -9.53 25.86
CA GLY A 358 -21.93 -8.70 24.85
C GLY A 358 -20.65 -9.34 24.29
N PHE A 359 -19.88 -10.02 25.13
CA PHE A 359 -18.73 -10.81 24.69
C PHE A 359 -19.16 -11.97 23.78
N ALA A 360 -20.17 -12.74 24.18
CA ALA A 360 -20.70 -13.83 23.37
C ALA A 360 -21.22 -13.35 22.00
N ALA A 361 -21.84 -12.16 21.94
CA ALA A 361 -22.24 -11.54 20.68
C ALA A 361 -21.04 -11.24 19.77
N CYS A 362 -19.93 -10.71 20.31
CA CYS A 362 -18.71 -10.51 19.55
C CYS A 362 -18.13 -11.82 19.00
N CYS A 363 -18.05 -12.85 19.85
CA CYS A 363 -17.56 -14.18 19.45
C CYS A 363 -18.45 -14.79 18.36
N LEU A 364 -19.77 -14.63 18.47
CA LEU A 364 -20.72 -15.11 17.45
C LEU A 364 -20.50 -14.39 16.11
N VAL A 365 -20.33 -13.07 16.11
CA VAL A 365 -20.06 -12.29 14.89
C VAL A 365 -18.77 -12.77 14.25
N LEU A 366 -17.68 -12.94 15.01
CA LEU A 366 -16.40 -13.44 14.49
C LEU A 366 -16.56 -14.85 13.91
N ALA A 367 -17.23 -15.77 14.65
CA ALA A 367 -17.47 -17.13 14.19
C ALA A 367 -18.30 -17.19 12.90
N VAL A 368 -19.33 -16.34 12.78
CA VAL A 368 -20.17 -16.26 11.57
C VAL A 368 -19.37 -15.70 10.40
N VAL A 369 -18.63 -14.62 10.57
CA VAL A 369 -17.86 -13.97 9.48
C VAL A 369 -16.77 -14.93 8.96
N PHE A 370 -15.93 -15.46 9.85
CA PHE A 370 -14.84 -16.35 9.43
C PHE A 370 -15.33 -17.75 9.06
N GLY A 371 -16.41 -18.22 9.67
CA GLY A 371 -17.08 -19.46 9.27
C GLY A 371 -17.68 -19.35 7.87
N ALA A 372 -18.32 -18.24 7.54
CA ALA A 372 -18.84 -17.98 6.20
C ALA A 372 -17.73 -18.00 5.14
N ALA A 373 -16.54 -17.47 5.46
CA ALA A 373 -15.36 -17.52 4.61
C ALA A 373 -14.83 -18.96 4.44
N LYS A 374 -14.64 -19.68 5.54
CA LYS A 374 -14.10 -21.07 5.51
C LYS A 374 -15.02 -22.05 4.76
N PHE A 375 -16.32 -21.94 4.97
CA PHE A 375 -17.31 -22.81 4.32
C PHE A 375 -17.75 -22.31 2.94
N ASP A 376 -17.10 -21.23 2.45
CA ASP A 376 -17.38 -20.64 1.12
C ASP A 376 -18.88 -20.42 0.86
N LEU A 377 -19.58 -19.81 1.83
CA LEU A 377 -21.02 -19.57 1.72
C LEU A 377 -21.39 -18.65 0.53
N PHE A 378 -20.46 -17.85 0.07
CA PHE A 378 -20.64 -16.94 -1.07
C PHE A 378 -20.20 -17.57 -2.40
N GLY A 379 -19.68 -18.81 -2.43
CA GLY A 379 -19.26 -19.52 -3.63
C GLY A 379 -18.03 -18.90 -4.31
N TYR A 380 -17.21 -18.12 -3.57
CA TYR A 380 -16.04 -17.44 -4.14
C TYR A 380 -15.02 -18.43 -4.72
N SER A 381 -14.70 -19.50 -4.01
CA SER A 381 -13.70 -20.48 -4.43
C SER A 381 -14.15 -21.37 -5.59
N ARG A 382 -15.47 -21.42 -5.86
CA ARG A 382 -16.06 -22.22 -6.95
C ARG A 382 -16.39 -21.38 -8.18
N TYR A 383 -16.21 -20.05 -8.09
CA TYR A 383 -16.59 -19.15 -9.18
C TYR A 383 -15.61 -19.28 -10.35
N LEU A 384 -16.13 -19.71 -11.49
CA LEU A 384 -15.45 -19.76 -12.78
C LEU A 384 -16.13 -18.75 -13.73
N PRO A 385 -15.38 -17.84 -14.36
CA PRO A 385 -15.97 -16.94 -15.35
C PRO A 385 -16.38 -17.72 -16.60
N GLN A 386 -17.51 -17.35 -17.21
CA GLN A 386 -17.91 -17.97 -18.48
C GLN A 386 -16.96 -17.54 -19.60
N ARG A 387 -16.69 -18.45 -20.54
CA ARG A 387 -15.78 -18.18 -21.66
C ARG A 387 -16.11 -16.90 -22.43
N SER A 388 -17.42 -16.61 -22.62
CA SER A 388 -17.93 -15.41 -23.29
C SER A 388 -17.66 -14.11 -22.52
N GLN A 389 -17.37 -14.17 -21.23
CA GLN A 389 -17.08 -13.02 -20.38
C GLN A 389 -15.58 -12.69 -20.33
N ILE A 390 -14.71 -13.56 -20.88
CA ILE A 390 -13.26 -13.41 -20.82
C ILE A 390 -12.77 -12.76 -22.12
N ALA A 391 -12.21 -11.56 -22.01
CA ALA A 391 -11.58 -10.85 -23.12
C ALA A 391 -10.09 -11.23 -23.26
N ALA A 392 -9.39 -11.45 -22.13
CA ALA A 392 -7.99 -11.88 -22.13
C ALA A 392 -7.70 -12.69 -20.86
N ALA A 393 -6.72 -13.59 -20.92
CA ALA A 393 -6.27 -14.38 -19.78
C ALA A 393 -4.74 -14.31 -19.63
N GLY A 394 -4.26 -14.47 -18.41
CA GLY A 394 -2.84 -14.50 -18.05
C GLY A 394 -2.55 -15.53 -16.98
N LEU A 395 -1.33 -16.05 -16.98
CA LEU A 395 -0.81 -17.01 -16.01
C LEU A 395 0.60 -16.57 -15.59
N THR A 396 0.83 -16.39 -14.29
CA THR A 396 2.12 -15.96 -13.74
C THR A 396 2.46 -16.71 -12.45
N ARG A 397 3.75 -16.82 -12.11
CA ARG A 397 4.21 -17.34 -10.81
C ARG A 397 4.36 -16.22 -9.79
N ASN A 398 4.78 -15.06 -10.24
CA ASN A 398 5.09 -13.91 -9.40
C ASN A 398 3.99 -12.86 -9.48
N GLU A 399 3.65 -12.34 -8.33
CA GLU A 399 2.70 -11.27 -8.12
C GLU A 399 3.04 -9.97 -8.85
N TYR A 400 4.33 -9.65 -8.91
CA TYR A 400 4.88 -8.40 -9.47
C TYR A 400 5.04 -8.40 -10.98
N GLN A 401 4.96 -9.56 -11.62
CA GLN A 401 4.98 -9.66 -13.07
C GLN A 401 3.63 -9.22 -13.61
N GLY A 402 3.38 -7.93 -13.68
CA GLY A 402 2.26 -7.26 -14.28
C GLY A 402 1.17 -8.13 -14.95
N LEU A 403 0.11 -7.53 -15.40
CA LEU A 403 -1.00 -8.24 -16.02
C LEU A 403 -0.67 -8.62 -17.47
N TYR A 404 0.32 -9.48 -17.64
CA TYR A 404 0.61 -10.08 -18.94
C TYR A 404 -0.56 -10.99 -19.33
N THR A 405 -1.42 -10.51 -20.24
CA THR A 405 -2.61 -11.22 -20.68
C THR A 405 -2.63 -11.36 -22.18
N SER A 406 -3.01 -12.55 -22.68
CA SER A 406 -3.26 -12.80 -24.10
C SER A 406 -4.76 -12.80 -24.40
N GLN A 407 -5.09 -12.36 -25.62
CA GLN A 407 -6.44 -12.44 -26.20
C GLN A 407 -6.62 -13.71 -27.05
N ASP A 408 -5.55 -14.54 -27.22
CA ASP A 408 -5.63 -15.76 -28.01
C ASP A 408 -6.67 -16.73 -27.42
N PRO A 409 -7.69 -17.14 -28.21
CA PRO A 409 -8.74 -18.04 -27.75
C PRO A 409 -8.21 -19.38 -27.23
N ALA A 410 -7.20 -19.96 -27.86
CA ALA A 410 -6.65 -21.25 -27.47
C ALA A 410 -5.90 -21.16 -26.13
N PHE A 411 -5.18 -20.07 -25.91
CA PHE A 411 -4.53 -19.81 -24.62
C PHE A 411 -5.54 -19.61 -23.51
N ILE A 412 -6.60 -18.80 -23.75
CA ILE A 412 -7.67 -18.57 -22.76
C ILE A 412 -8.34 -19.89 -22.36
N ASP A 413 -8.60 -20.78 -23.34
CA ASP A 413 -9.25 -22.07 -23.07
C ASP A 413 -8.34 -23.00 -22.23
N ARG A 414 -7.03 -22.99 -22.44
CA ARG A 414 -6.06 -23.73 -21.63
C ARG A 414 -5.98 -23.18 -20.18
N VAL A 415 -5.95 -21.85 -20.02
CA VAL A 415 -5.95 -21.22 -18.68
C VAL A 415 -7.25 -21.50 -17.95
N LEU A 416 -8.40 -21.50 -18.66
CA LEU A 416 -9.70 -21.81 -18.07
C LEU A 416 -9.79 -23.29 -17.66
N ALA A 417 -9.23 -24.22 -18.45
CA ALA A 417 -9.13 -25.63 -18.11
C ALA A 417 -8.28 -25.84 -16.83
N LEU A 418 -7.11 -25.19 -16.74
CA LEU A 418 -6.26 -25.20 -15.55
C LEU A 418 -7.00 -24.66 -14.32
N HIS A 419 -7.76 -23.55 -14.49
CA HIS A 419 -8.58 -22.98 -13.42
C HIS A 419 -9.65 -23.95 -12.95
N THR A 420 -10.31 -24.65 -13.88
CA THR A 420 -11.33 -25.66 -13.56
C THR A 420 -10.72 -26.80 -12.77
N ALA A 421 -9.56 -27.33 -13.21
CA ALA A 421 -8.85 -28.38 -12.47
C ALA A 421 -8.45 -27.93 -11.05
N ALA A 422 -7.96 -26.68 -10.91
CA ALA A 422 -7.60 -26.13 -9.60
C ALA A 422 -8.82 -26.06 -8.65
N VAL A 423 -10.01 -25.71 -9.17
CA VAL A 423 -11.24 -25.66 -8.39
C VAL A 423 -11.74 -27.07 -8.03
N GLU A 424 -11.63 -28.02 -8.94
CA GLU A 424 -12.04 -29.43 -8.71
C GLU A 424 -11.16 -30.11 -7.65
N GLU A 425 -9.86 -29.87 -7.68
CA GLU A 425 -8.90 -30.43 -6.72
C GLU A 425 -8.89 -29.74 -5.36
N LYS A 426 -9.71 -28.72 -5.11
CA LYS A 426 -9.74 -27.95 -3.86
C LYS A 426 -9.65 -28.82 -2.61
N THR A 427 -10.55 -29.81 -2.47
CA THR A 427 -10.63 -30.64 -1.26
C THR A 427 -9.35 -31.47 -1.06
N GLN A 428 -8.78 -31.97 -2.14
CA GLN A 428 -7.53 -32.73 -2.12
C GLN A 428 -6.35 -31.83 -1.69
N GLN A 429 -6.26 -30.62 -2.25
CA GLN A 429 -5.22 -29.67 -1.93
C GLN A 429 -5.33 -29.15 -0.48
N GLU A 430 -6.55 -28.93 0.04
CA GLU A 430 -6.76 -28.56 1.44
C GLU A 430 -6.33 -29.69 2.40
N GLN A 431 -6.56 -30.96 2.04
CA GLN A 431 -6.08 -32.11 2.81
C GLN A 431 -4.56 -32.21 2.78
N ARG A 432 -3.94 -32.09 1.59
CA ARG A 432 -2.47 -32.11 1.44
C ARG A 432 -1.77 -31.01 2.22
N LYS A 433 -2.35 -29.81 2.28
CA LYS A 433 -1.82 -28.73 3.14
C LYS A 433 -1.82 -29.11 4.63
N THR A 434 -2.85 -29.82 5.09
CA THR A 434 -2.94 -30.29 6.47
C THR A 434 -1.92 -31.39 6.76
N ASP A 435 -1.69 -32.28 5.80
CA ASP A 435 -0.81 -33.45 5.91
C ASP A 435 0.61 -33.19 5.41
N TYR A 436 0.98 -31.92 5.19
CA TYR A 436 2.26 -31.49 4.59
C TYR A 436 3.48 -32.05 5.32
N GLN A 437 4.34 -32.77 4.59
CA GLN A 437 5.57 -33.37 5.10
C GLN A 437 6.81 -32.61 4.57
N ARG A 438 7.55 -31.98 5.49
CA ARG A 438 8.81 -31.33 5.13
C ARG A 438 9.83 -32.34 4.58
N GLY A 439 10.38 -32.01 3.41
CA GLY A 439 11.42 -32.81 2.76
C GLY A 439 10.90 -33.75 1.66
N THR A 440 9.61 -34.05 1.61
CA THR A 440 8.98 -34.83 0.55
C THR A 440 7.99 -34.02 -0.28
N ASP A 441 7.31 -33.06 0.36
CA ASP A 441 6.32 -32.22 -0.30
C ASP A 441 6.91 -30.87 -0.65
N GLN A 442 6.57 -30.41 -1.84
CA GLN A 442 6.91 -29.08 -2.37
C GLN A 442 5.63 -28.27 -2.54
N THR A 443 5.79 -26.97 -2.64
CA THR A 443 4.68 -26.03 -2.82
C THR A 443 4.98 -25.09 -3.98
N GLN A 444 4.07 -25.01 -4.95
CA GLN A 444 4.14 -24.08 -6.07
C GLN A 444 2.92 -23.17 -6.09
N GLY A 445 3.16 -21.85 -6.04
CA GLY A 445 2.13 -20.84 -6.21
C GLY A 445 2.01 -20.38 -7.66
N PHE A 446 0.78 -20.06 -8.10
CA PHE A 446 0.55 -19.40 -9.38
C PHE A 446 -0.70 -18.51 -9.35
N TYR A 447 -0.68 -17.49 -10.20
CA TYR A 447 -1.76 -16.52 -10.36
C TYR A 447 -2.42 -16.71 -11.73
N ILE A 448 -3.75 -16.80 -11.74
CA ILE A 448 -4.57 -16.73 -12.93
C ILE A 448 -5.25 -15.37 -12.96
N SER A 449 -5.12 -14.66 -14.06
CA SER A 449 -5.70 -13.33 -14.27
C SER A 449 -6.62 -13.34 -15.48
N TYR A 450 -7.85 -12.84 -15.33
CA TYR A 450 -8.78 -12.63 -16.42
C TYR A 450 -9.14 -11.16 -16.54
N ARG A 451 -8.99 -10.60 -17.73
CA ARG A 451 -9.63 -9.34 -18.09
C ARG A 451 -11.01 -9.67 -18.67
N LEU A 452 -12.04 -9.26 -17.99
CA LEU A 452 -13.42 -9.49 -18.42
C LEU A 452 -13.84 -8.49 -19.51
N THR A 453 -14.87 -8.83 -20.29
CA THR A 453 -15.43 -7.97 -21.35
C THR A 453 -15.99 -6.65 -20.83
N ASP A 454 -16.35 -6.57 -19.56
CA ASP A 454 -16.79 -5.34 -18.88
C ASP A 454 -15.61 -4.49 -18.32
N GLY A 455 -14.38 -4.87 -18.64
CA GLY A 455 -13.14 -4.19 -18.20
C GLY A 455 -12.70 -4.54 -16.78
N ARG A 456 -13.47 -5.33 -16.01
CA ARG A 456 -13.04 -5.78 -14.67
C ARG A 456 -11.93 -6.80 -14.77
N LEU A 457 -11.03 -6.74 -13.79
CA LEU A 457 -9.97 -7.71 -13.59
C LEU A 457 -10.41 -8.73 -12.54
N LEU A 458 -10.35 -10.01 -12.88
CA LEU A 458 -10.52 -11.12 -11.96
C LEU A 458 -9.20 -11.85 -11.82
N GLN A 459 -8.66 -11.91 -10.62
CA GLN A 459 -7.45 -12.68 -10.32
C GLN A 459 -7.76 -13.79 -9.33
N ARG A 460 -6.99 -14.89 -9.44
CA ARG A 460 -7.01 -16.03 -8.52
C ARG A 460 -5.58 -16.44 -8.21
N TYR A 461 -5.36 -16.88 -6.99
CA TYR A 461 -4.08 -17.44 -6.55
C TYR A 461 -4.28 -18.86 -6.05
N TYR A 462 -3.50 -19.79 -6.55
CA TYR A 462 -3.51 -21.17 -6.12
C TYR A 462 -2.13 -21.57 -5.63
N SER A 463 -2.07 -22.14 -4.42
CA SER A 463 -0.87 -22.77 -3.87
C SER A 463 -1.10 -24.27 -3.89
N VAL A 464 -0.36 -24.97 -4.74
CA VAL A 464 -0.45 -26.40 -4.97
C VAL A 464 0.63 -27.10 -4.16
N VAL A 465 0.22 -28.03 -3.31
CA VAL A 465 1.12 -28.96 -2.60
C VAL A 465 1.22 -30.25 -3.41
N TYR A 466 2.44 -30.67 -3.72
CA TYR A 466 2.72 -31.83 -4.55
C TYR A 466 4.01 -32.52 -4.10
N ASN A 467 4.17 -33.79 -4.46
CA ASN A 467 5.41 -34.55 -4.30
C ASN A 467 6.00 -34.90 -5.68
N GLU A 468 7.16 -35.56 -5.70
CA GLU A 468 7.84 -35.97 -6.92
C GLU A 468 6.96 -36.85 -7.83
N ALA A 469 6.19 -37.77 -7.26
CA ALA A 469 5.28 -38.63 -8.01
C ALA A 469 4.16 -37.84 -8.69
N ASP A 470 3.63 -36.79 -8.04
CA ASP A 470 2.64 -35.90 -8.64
C ASP A 470 3.25 -35.06 -9.77
N ALA A 471 4.50 -34.60 -9.62
CA ALA A 471 5.20 -33.84 -10.65
C ALA A 471 5.40 -34.65 -11.94
N LEU A 472 5.62 -35.96 -11.80
CA LEU A 472 5.79 -36.89 -12.93
C LEU A 472 4.46 -37.43 -13.49
N ALA A 473 3.37 -37.33 -12.74
CA ALA A 473 2.07 -37.83 -13.17
C ALA A 473 1.41 -36.91 -14.19
N SER A 474 1.22 -37.45 -15.41
CA SER A 474 0.47 -36.71 -16.45
C SER A 474 -0.97 -36.49 -16.00
N GLY A 475 -1.39 -35.22 -15.90
CA GLY A 475 -2.75 -34.85 -15.48
C GLY A 475 -2.87 -34.35 -14.05
N SER A 476 -1.84 -34.41 -13.22
CA SER A 476 -1.80 -33.70 -11.95
C SER A 476 -1.88 -32.19 -12.16
N LEU A 477 -2.37 -31.44 -11.16
CA LEU A 477 -2.51 -29.98 -11.25
C LEU A 477 -1.16 -29.29 -11.50
N ILE A 478 -0.07 -29.78 -10.89
CA ILE A 478 1.27 -29.22 -11.11
C ILE A 478 1.78 -29.51 -12.54
N SER A 479 1.51 -30.69 -13.10
CA SER A 479 1.85 -31.04 -14.48
C SER A 479 1.05 -30.21 -15.49
N GLN A 480 -0.25 -30.01 -15.24
CA GLN A 480 -1.09 -29.14 -16.07
C GLN A 480 -0.61 -27.68 -16.00
N PHE A 481 -0.30 -27.17 -14.80
CA PHE A 481 0.26 -25.84 -14.64
C PHE A 481 1.58 -25.71 -15.42
N SER A 482 2.53 -26.64 -15.24
CA SER A 482 3.82 -26.64 -15.96
C SER A 482 3.60 -26.62 -17.48
N SER A 483 2.68 -27.44 -18.00
CA SER A 483 2.37 -27.50 -19.42
C SER A 483 1.83 -26.19 -19.99
N VAL A 484 0.94 -25.48 -19.27
CA VAL A 484 0.39 -24.18 -19.71
C VAL A 484 1.42 -23.07 -19.52
N TYR A 485 2.15 -23.06 -18.41
CA TYR A 485 3.13 -22.03 -18.08
C TYR A 485 4.34 -22.05 -19.04
N ASN A 486 4.78 -23.23 -19.44
CA ASN A 486 5.88 -23.44 -20.40
C ASN A 486 5.40 -23.51 -21.85
N SER A 487 4.13 -23.27 -22.13
CA SER A 487 3.67 -23.20 -23.51
C SER A 487 4.28 -21.97 -24.23
N PRO A 488 4.59 -22.09 -25.55
CA PRO A 488 5.17 -20.97 -26.31
C PRO A 488 4.39 -19.66 -26.17
N ASP A 489 3.06 -19.73 -26.10
CA ASP A 489 2.21 -18.55 -25.95
C ASP A 489 2.42 -17.87 -24.59
N CYS A 490 2.46 -18.66 -23.51
CA CYS A 490 2.69 -18.12 -22.16
C CYS A 490 4.11 -17.54 -22.03
N VAL A 491 5.10 -18.21 -22.61
CA VAL A 491 6.49 -17.71 -22.62
C VAL A 491 6.59 -16.41 -23.38
N ARG A 492 5.99 -16.29 -24.60
CA ARG A 492 5.96 -15.02 -25.34
C ARG A 492 5.34 -13.88 -24.57
N ILE A 493 4.21 -14.13 -23.92
CA ILE A 493 3.53 -13.12 -23.09
C ILE A 493 4.43 -12.67 -21.93
N ARG A 494 5.01 -13.62 -21.22
CA ARG A 494 5.83 -13.40 -20.02
C ARG A 494 7.13 -12.64 -20.32
N THR A 495 7.74 -12.93 -21.47
CA THR A 495 8.98 -12.29 -21.92
C THR A 495 8.77 -11.07 -22.81
N GLY A 496 7.51 -10.73 -23.14
CA GLY A 496 7.15 -9.57 -23.97
C GLY A 496 7.36 -9.78 -25.48
N PHE A 497 7.54 -11.03 -25.93
CA PHE A 497 7.64 -11.40 -27.35
C PHE A 497 6.28 -11.66 -28.01
N ASP A 498 5.18 -11.42 -27.32
CA ASP A 498 3.82 -11.58 -27.84
C ASP A 498 3.40 -10.49 -28.83
N THR A 499 4.01 -9.30 -28.73
CA THR A 499 3.74 -8.17 -29.61
C THR A 499 4.53 -8.33 -30.91
N PRO A 500 3.88 -8.39 -32.09
CA PRO A 500 4.59 -8.44 -33.36
C PRO A 500 5.47 -7.20 -33.55
N ARG A 501 6.76 -7.42 -33.82
CA ARG A 501 7.75 -6.36 -34.06
C ARG A 501 8.43 -6.54 -35.41
N THR A 502 8.99 -5.46 -35.90
CA THR A 502 9.81 -5.40 -37.12
C THR A 502 11.25 -5.04 -36.74
N GLU A 503 12.18 -5.16 -37.66
CA GLU A 503 13.57 -4.77 -37.45
C GLU A 503 13.71 -3.34 -36.95
N ALA A 504 12.86 -2.41 -37.40
CA ALA A 504 12.86 -1.01 -36.95
C ALA A 504 12.42 -0.82 -35.49
N ASN A 505 11.75 -1.81 -34.91
CA ASN A 505 11.29 -1.73 -33.50
C ASN A 505 12.32 -2.27 -32.52
N VAL A 506 13.34 -3.03 -32.95
CA VAL A 506 14.38 -3.56 -32.08
C VAL A 506 15.61 -2.67 -32.21
N LEU A 507 15.87 -1.84 -31.19
CA LEU A 507 16.92 -0.85 -31.24
C LEU A 507 18.29 -1.45 -30.93
N SER A 508 18.38 -2.18 -29.83
CA SER A 508 19.61 -2.83 -29.36
C SER A 508 19.31 -4.04 -28.49
N CYS A 509 20.31 -4.89 -28.32
CA CYS A 509 20.34 -5.97 -27.33
C CYS A 509 21.66 -5.92 -26.57
N TYR A 510 21.58 -5.89 -25.26
CA TYR A 510 22.72 -6.07 -24.38
C TYR A 510 22.78 -7.53 -23.94
N VAL A 511 23.95 -8.13 -24.17
CA VAL A 511 24.28 -9.49 -23.77
C VAL A 511 25.19 -9.39 -22.54
N TYR A 512 24.67 -9.80 -21.41
CA TYR A 512 25.41 -9.79 -20.14
C TYR A 512 25.89 -11.21 -19.82
N SER A 513 27.05 -11.31 -19.18
CA SER A 513 27.61 -12.59 -18.77
C SER A 513 27.79 -12.66 -17.25
N ASN A 514 27.31 -13.74 -16.64
CA ASN A 514 27.61 -14.05 -15.23
C ASN A 514 29.01 -14.64 -15.04
N ALA A 515 29.71 -14.99 -16.12
CA ALA A 515 31.03 -15.62 -16.08
C ALA A 515 32.19 -14.65 -16.41
N SER A 516 31.91 -13.49 -17.01
CA SER A 516 32.91 -12.50 -17.40
C SER A 516 32.36 -11.08 -17.29
N ASP A 517 33.25 -10.10 -17.07
CA ASP A 517 32.90 -8.67 -17.05
C ASP A 517 32.72 -8.07 -18.46
N ALA A 518 32.68 -8.90 -19.50
CA ALA A 518 32.56 -8.46 -20.88
C ALA A 518 31.11 -8.43 -21.32
N ASP A 519 30.52 -7.24 -21.32
CA ASP A 519 29.20 -6.99 -21.89
C ASP A 519 29.33 -6.76 -23.40
N LEU A 520 28.39 -7.34 -24.17
CA LEU A 520 28.35 -7.18 -25.62
C LEU A 520 27.07 -6.42 -25.99
N GLU A 521 27.20 -5.33 -26.74
CA GLU A 521 26.05 -4.61 -27.28
C GLU A 521 25.89 -4.94 -28.79
N LEU A 522 24.70 -5.39 -29.14
CA LEU A 522 24.27 -5.64 -30.53
C LEU A 522 23.26 -4.56 -30.92
N THR A 523 23.41 -3.98 -32.11
CA THR A 523 22.51 -2.92 -32.61
C THR A 523 22.03 -3.22 -34.03
N GLY A 524 20.87 -2.65 -34.40
CA GLY A 524 20.30 -2.77 -35.75
C GLY A 524 20.05 -4.22 -36.21
N ALA A 525 20.51 -4.57 -37.40
CA ALA A 525 20.26 -5.89 -38.00
C ALA A 525 20.72 -7.09 -37.13
N ARG A 526 21.82 -6.92 -36.35
CA ARG A 526 22.31 -8.00 -35.47
C ARG A 526 21.40 -8.18 -34.23
N ALA A 527 20.89 -7.08 -33.65
CA ALA A 527 19.93 -7.15 -32.56
C ALA A 527 18.62 -7.80 -33.04
N TRP A 528 18.18 -7.49 -34.26
CA TRP A 528 17.01 -8.09 -34.88
C TRP A 528 17.21 -9.61 -35.16
N GLU A 529 18.37 -10.00 -35.68
CA GLU A 529 18.69 -11.41 -35.90
C GLU A 529 18.61 -12.23 -34.61
N LEU A 530 19.17 -11.71 -33.53
CA LEU A 530 19.09 -12.34 -32.21
C LEU A 530 17.66 -12.38 -31.68
N TYR A 531 16.89 -11.29 -31.85
CA TYR A 531 15.47 -11.25 -31.46
C TYR A 531 14.64 -12.31 -32.22
N ALA A 532 14.87 -12.43 -33.53
CA ALA A 532 14.18 -13.44 -34.36
C ALA A 532 14.57 -14.88 -33.98
N ALA A 533 15.83 -15.10 -33.62
CA ALA A 533 16.33 -16.39 -33.14
C ALA A 533 15.68 -16.76 -31.79
N CYS A 534 15.64 -15.83 -30.84
CA CYS A 534 14.94 -16.03 -29.55
C CYS A 534 13.46 -16.38 -29.79
N LEU A 535 12.77 -15.64 -30.64
CA LEU A 535 11.36 -15.90 -30.96
C LEU A 535 11.16 -17.29 -31.61
N ALA A 536 12.08 -17.72 -32.46
CA ALA A 536 12.05 -19.05 -33.10
C ALA A 536 12.20 -20.15 -32.02
N ASP A 537 13.15 -20.02 -31.12
CA ASP A 537 13.38 -20.99 -30.05
C ASP A 537 12.25 -20.99 -28.99
N ILE A 538 11.65 -19.84 -28.70
CA ILE A 538 10.43 -19.77 -27.85
C ILE A 538 9.29 -20.54 -28.53
N ASN A 539 9.07 -20.34 -29.84
CA ASN A 539 8.00 -21.02 -30.56
C ASN A 539 8.25 -22.53 -30.67
N ALA A 540 9.52 -22.97 -30.69
CA ALA A 540 9.90 -24.35 -30.63
C ALA A 540 9.86 -24.98 -29.22
N GLY A 541 9.61 -24.16 -28.18
CA GLY A 541 9.58 -24.61 -26.79
C GLY A 541 10.97 -24.88 -26.19
N ARG A 542 12.03 -24.38 -26.80
CA ARG A 542 13.43 -24.57 -26.35
C ARG A 542 13.92 -23.46 -25.46
N LEU A 543 13.38 -22.25 -25.60
CA LEU A 543 13.76 -21.06 -24.81
C LEU A 543 12.63 -20.60 -23.90
N GLY A 544 12.97 -20.19 -22.69
CA GLY A 544 12.07 -19.60 -21.71
C GLY A 544 11.21 -20.60 -20.92
N ALA A 545 11.40 -21.90 -21.10
CA ALA A 545 10.80 -22.92 -20.24
C ALA A 545 11.50 -22.95 -18.87
N GLU A 546 10.71 -22.97 -17.80
CA GLU A 546 11.21 -23.03 -16.43
C GLU A 546 10.83 -24.38 -15.79
N ASP A 547 11.73 -24.94 -14.97
CA ASP A 547 11.34 -26.06 -14.12
C ASP A 547 10.51 -25.55 -12.94
N VAL A 548 9.20 -25.64 -13.09
CA VAL A 548 8.24 -25.21 -12.06
C VAL A 548 7.95 -26.32 -11.06
N SER A 549 8.40 -27.54 -11.33
CA SER A 549 8.15 -28.72 -10.48
C SER A 549 9.32 -29.04 -9.54
N GLY A 550 10.49 -28.44 -9.73
CA GLY A 550 11.71 -28.75 -8.98
C GLY A 550 12.22 -30.19 -9.15
N VAL A 551 11.69 -30.92 -10.14
CA VAL A 551 12.06 -32.30 -10.48
C VAL A 551 12.83 -32.32 -11.81
N GLY A 552 13.17 -31.11 -12.32
CA GLY A 552 13.88 -30.95 -13.57
C GLY A 552 15.25 -31.62 -13.58
N THR A 553 15.65 -32.10 -14.74
CA THR A 553 16.92 -32.77 -14.96
C THR A 553 18.01 -31.84 -15.48
N LYS A 554 17.69 -30.54 -15.69
CA LYS A 554 18.68 -29.58 -16.23
C LYS A 554 19.46 -28.97 -15.06
N ASP A 555 20.77 -29.16 -15.08
CA ASP A 555 21.71 -28.52 -14.17
C ASP A 555 22.15 -27.15 -14.73
N ASP A 556 22.82 -26.31 -13.90
CA ASP A 556 23.36 -25.02 -14.36
C ASP A 556 24.29 -25.17 -15.58
N ALA A 557 24.92 -26.35 -15.76
CA ALA A 557 25.76 -26.70 -16.92
C ALA A 557 24.95 -26.81 -18.23
N ASP A 558 23.64 -27.00 -18.16
CA ASP A 558 22.77 -27.10 -19.35
C ASP A 558 22.34 -25.70 -19.87
N TYR A 559 22.72 -24.64 -19.15
CA TYR A 559 22.42 -23.26 -19.51
C TYR A 559 23.69 -22.45 -19.82
N THR A 560 23.55 -21.43 -20.66
CA THR A 560 24.63 -20.47 -20.88
C THR A 560 24.75 -19.54 -19.66
N PRO A 561 25.93 -18.95 -19.38
CA PRO A 561 26.07 -17.91 -18.35
C PRO A 561 25.49 -16.54 -18.77
N LEU A 562 24.76 -16.49 -19.88
CA LEU A 562 24.33 -15.26 -20.53
C LEU A 562 22.87 -14.94 -20.20
N TYR A 563 22.56 -13.66 -20.13
CA TYR A 563 21.20 -13.12 -20.15
C TYR A 563 21.13 -11.91 -21.10
N LEU A 564 19.94 -11.72 -21.69
CA LEU A 564 19.74 -10.72 -22.74
C LEU A 564 18.77 -9.65 -22.25
N MET A 565 19.07 -8.41 -22.62
CA MET A 565 18.15 -7.28 -22.47
C MET A 565 17.96 -6.60 -23.83
N PHE A 566 16.79 -6.75 -24.42
CA PHE A 566 16.43 -6.06 -25.64
C PHE A 566 15.78 -4.72 -25.33
N ILE A 567 16.22 -3.64 -25.97
CA ILE A 567 15.55 -2.34 -25.96
C ILE A 567 14.69 -2.29 -27.23
N VAL A 568 13.38 -2.23 -27.05
CA VAL A 568 12.41 -2.22 -28.15
C VAL A 568 11.46 -1.05 -28.05
N THR A 569 11.03 -0.50 -29.19
CA THR A 569 10.02 0.55 -29.23
C THR A 569 8.63 -0.01 -28.98
N THR A 570 7.80 0.76 -28.30
CA THR A 570 6.36 0.48 -28.14
C THR A 570 5.56 1.04 -29.33
N ASN A 571 4.24 0.83 -29.30
CA ASN A 571 3.34 1.46 -30.28
C ASN A 571 3.15 2.96 -30.04
N THR A 572 3.67 3.50 -28.93
CA THR A 572 3.67 4.94 -28.62
C THR A 572 4.97 5.54 -29.14
N PRO A 573 4.92 6.57 -29.99
CA PRO A 573 6.13 7.21 -30.50
C PRO A 573 7.04 7.73 -29.37
N GLY A 574 8.30 7.30 -29.38
CA GLY A 574 9.32 7.74 -28.39
C GLY A 574 9.33 6.95 -27.09
N GLU A 575 8.49 5.94 -26.92
CA GLU A 575 8.48 5.07 -25.75
C GLU A 575 9.18 3.75 -26.05
N THR A 576 10.10 3.33 -25.16
CA THR A 576 10.82 2.06 -25.25
C THR A 576 10.48 1.16 -24.06
N VAL A 577 10.61 -0.16 -24.26
CA VAL A 577 10.45 -1.18 -23.23
C VAL A 577 11.62 -2.14 -23.29
N ASN A 578 12.09 -2.57 -22.11
CA ASN A 578 13.12 -3.58 -22.01
C ASN A 578 12.50 -4.97 -21.93
N LEU A 579 12.94 -5.88 -22.79
CA LEU A 579 12.59 -7.30 -22.74
C LEU A 579 13.78 -8.07 -22.19
N TYR A 580 13.52 -8.96 -21.24
CA TYR A 580 14.56 -9.76 -20.60
C TYR A 580 14.40 -11.24 -20.98
N VAL A 581 15.51 -11.88 -21.29
CA VAL A 581 15.60 -13.32 -21.50
C VAL A 581 16.69 -13.83 -20.57
N ASP A 582 16.24 -14.45 -19.49
CA ASP A 582 17.11 -15.06 -18.49
C ASP A 582 17.23 -16.57 -18.79
N SER A 583 18.31 -17.18 -18.37
CA SER A 583 18.48 -18.65 -18.45
C SER A 583 18.32 -19.20 -19.87
N ILE A 584 19.32 -18.96 -20.74
CA ILE A 584 19.33 -19.44 -22.13
C ILE A 584 19.85 -20.87 -22.11
N PRO A 585 19.02 -21.89 -22.42
CA PRO A 585 19.47 -23.28 -22.50
C PRO A 585 20.38 -23.51 -23.67
N LEU A 586 21.35 -24.44 -23.55
CA LEU A 586 22.26 -24.79 -24.62
C LEU A 586 21.56 -25.48 -25.82
N ASP A 587 20.35 -26.01 -25.61
CA ASP A 587 19.50 -26.60 -26.67
C ASP A 587 18.60 -25.56 -27.38
N ALA A 588 18.76 -24.27 -27.08
CA ALA A 588 18.18 -23.17 -27.85
C ALA A 588 19.04 -22.86 -29.08
N ASP A 589 19.04 -23.78 -30.06
CA ASP A 589 20.00 -23.86 -31.17
C ASP A 589 20.12 -22.58 -31.98
N GLU A 590 19.01 -21.88 -32.27
CA GLU A 590 19.03 -20.66 -33.07
C GLU A 590 19.62 -19.48 -32.29
N THR A 591 19.23 -19.32 -31.03
CA THR A 591 19.73 -18.27 -30.15
C THR A 591 21.22 -18.45 -29.87
N VAL A 592 21.63 -19.68 -29.51
CA VAL A 592 23.02 -20.02 -29.22
C VAL A 592 23.91 -19.80 -30.48
N ARG A 593 23.46 -20.20 -31.65
CA ARG A 593 24.17 -19.97 -32.91
C ARG A 593 24.45 -18.48 -33.16
N VAL A 594 23.45 -17.64 -32.99
CA VAL A 594 23.60 -16.19 -33.22
C VAL A 594 24.54 -15.56 -32.18
N LEU A 595 24.45 -15.98 -30.90
CA LEU A 595 25.35 -15.53 -29.84
C LEU A 595 26.81 -15.94 -30.11
N GLU A 596 27.08 -17.18 -30.57
CA GLU A 596 28.42 -17.61 -30.99
C GLU A 596 28.98 -16.76 -32.12
N GLN A 597 28.16 -16.49 -33.13
CA GLN A 597 28.56 -15.65 -34.29
C GLN A 597 28.84 -14.20 -33.87
N ALA A 598 28.16 -13.71 -32.79
CA ALA A 598 28.39 -12.40 -32.21
C ALA A 598 29.66 -12.36 -31.32
N GLY A 599 30.25 -13.53 -30.99
CA GLY A 599 31.45 -13.61 -30.16
C GLY A 599 31.19 -13.65 -28.66
N ALA A 600 29.96 -13.99 -28.23
CA ALA A 600 29.62 -14.16 -26.84
C ALA A 600 30.23 -15.47 -26.27
N GLU A 601 30.71 -15.44 -25.01
CA GLU A 601 31.22 -16.62 -24.29
C GLU A 601 30.04 -17.46 -23.79
N ILE A 602 29.72 -18.58 -24.44
CA ILE A 602 28.52 -19.39 -24.17
C ILE A 602 28.71 -20.39 -23.05
N TYR A 603 29.94 -20.77 -22.75
CA TYR A 603 30.24 -21.81 -21.77
C TYR A 603 30.80 -21.23 -20.49
N TRP A 604 30.44 -21.84 -19.34
CA TRP A 604 31.05 -21.53 -18.08
C TRP A 604 32.56 -21.76 -18.12
N LYS A 605 33.36 -20.81 -17.67
CA LYS A 605 34.81 -21.03 -17.53
C LYS A 605 35.03 -22.14 -16.52
N THR A 606 35.55 -23.27 -16.98
CA THR A 606 36.09 -24.29 -16.08
C THR A 606 37.29 -23.68 -15.37
N SER A 607 37.14 -23.32 -14.06
CA SER A 607 38.23 -22.85 -13.20
C SER A 607 39.24 -23.97 -12.92
#